data_55c27d68bc2f80cd50579dc26b122e97
#
_entry.id   55c27d68bc2f80cd50579dc26b122e97
#
_cell.length_a   1.000
_cell.length_b   1.000
_cell.length_c   1.000
_cell.angle_alpha   90.00
_cell.angle_beta   90.00
_cell.angle_gamma   90.00
#
_symmetry.space_group_name_H-M   'P 1'
#
loop_
_entity.id
_entity.type
_entity.pdbx_description
1 polymer ?
#
loop_
_entity_poly.entity_id
_entity_poly.type
_entity_poly.pdbx_seq_one_letter_code
_entity_poly.pdbx_strand_id
1 'polypeptide(L)'
;MLEFKQSDYDEIRRHGEETYPHECCGVLLGTMSEDGDHRIVSTTVRCQNTRDDRPQDRFYIDPRDLVRIQRQGREQGLDIVGFYHSHPDCPAQWSKTDFAEAHWIGCSYVITRVDKAKSADTNSFWLRGADEEDKRFEDEPITFVAVAQQGGVPAPAQAAVPQAEVPKK
;
A
#
# COMPACT_ATOMS: atom_id res chain seq x y z
N MET A 1 -0.95 -10.19 -9.29
CA MET A 1 -0.51 -10.24 -7.86
C MET A 1 0.02 -8.87 -7.46
N LEU A 2 -0.31 -8.41 -6.26
CA LEU A 2 0.18 -7.13 -5.71
C LEU A 2 1.14 -7.38 -4.55
N GLU A 3 2.38 -6.91 -4.68
CA GLU A 3 3.43 -7.10 -3.67
C GLU A 3 3.70 -5.80 -2.91
N PHE A 4 3.71 -5.88 -1.56
CA PHE A 4 3.97 -4.77 -0.65
C PHE A 4 5.23 -4.99 0.18
N LYS A 5 5.87 -3.91 0.58
CA LYS A 5 6.61 -3.90 1.84
C LYS A 5 5.62 -3.86 2.99
N GLN A 6 5.91 -4.53 4.09
CA GLN A 6 5.03 -4.52 5.27
C GLN A 6 4.74 -3.09 5.74
N SER A 7 5.73 -2.20 5.72
CA SER A 7 5.57 -0.80 6.12
C SER A 7 4.55 -0.03 5.29
N ASP A 8 4.50 -0.27 3.97
CA ASP A 8 3.56 0.41 3.07
C ASP A 8 2.14 -0.14 3.25
N TYR A 9 2.01 -1.44 3.48
CA TYR A 9 0.74 -2.07 3.82
C TYR A 9 0.19 -1.55 5.16
N ASP A 10 1.03 -1.45 6.18
CA ASP A 10 0.64 -0.91 7.49
C ASP A 10 0.27 0.59 7.39
N GLU A 11 0.94 1.32 6.50
CA GLU A 11 0.66 2.74 6.26
C GLU A 11 -0.74 2.99 5.71
N ILE A 12 -1.18 2.23 4.70
CA ILE A 12 -2.54 2.38 4.14
C ILE A 12 -3.61 2.04 5.18
N ARG A 13 -3.38 1.04 6.01
CA ARG A 13 -4.29 0.64 7.09
C ARG A 13 -4.39 1.72 8.17
N ARG A 14 -3.24 2.25 8.61
CA ARG A 14 -3.17 3.36 9.56
C ARG A 14 -3.87 4.61 9.04
N HIS A 15 -3.71 4.94 7.75
CA HIS A 15 -4.41 6.05 7.13
C HIS A 15 -5.93 5.91 7.24
N GLY A 16 -6.47 4.72 7.00
CA GLY A 16 -7.89 4.44 7.21
C GLY A 16 -8.35 4.59 8.66
N GLU A 17 -7.54 4.17 9.64
CA GLU A 17 -7.84 4.34 11.05
C GLU A 17 -7.88 5.82 11.47
N GLU A 18 -6.91 6.61 10.98
CA GLU A 18 -6.79 8.04 11.30
C GLU A 18 -7.90 8.89 10.69
N THR A 19 -8.43 8.51 9.52
CA THR A 19 -9.49 9.27 8.84
C THR A 19 -10.89 8.86 9.23
N TYR A 20 -11.05 7.72 9.93
CA TYR A 20 -12.36 7.24 10.37
C TYR A 20 -13.16 8.35 11.09
N PRO A 21 -14.44 8.57 10.82
CA PRO A 21 -15.37 7.73 10.04
C PRO A 21 -15.44 8.06 8.54
N HIS A 22 -14.49 8.78 7.99
CA HIS A 22 -14.44 9.11 6.57
C HIS A 22 -13.54 8.12 5.82
N GLU A 23 -13.82 7.88 4.55
CA GLU A 23 -12.93 7.12 3.70
C GLU A 23 -11.60 7.85 3.51
N CYS A 24 -10.48 7.14 3.72
CA CYS A 24 -9.19 7.57 3.21
C CYS A 24 -9.05 7.19 1.74
N CYS A 25 -8.14 7.85 1.05
CA CYS A 25 -7.74 7.45 -0.31
C CYS A 25 -6.28 7.79 -0.57
N GLY A 26 -5.71 7.12 -1.56
CA GLY A 26 -4.34 7.39 -1.98
C GLY A 26 -3.90 6.56 -3.18
N VAL A 27 -2.65 6.74 -3.53
CA VAL A 27 -2.02 6.18 -4.72
C VAL A 27 -0.91 5.23 -4.32
N LEU A 28 -0.77 4.13 -5.05
CA LEU A 28 0.34 3.19 -4.97
C LEU A 28 1.30 3.47 -6.12
N LEU A 29 2.52 3.90 -5.80
CA LEU A 29 3.60 4.05 -6.76
C LEU A 29 4.49 2.82 -6.74
N GLY A 30 4.91 2.36 -7.90
CA GLY A 30 5.72 1.17 -8.00
C GLY A 30 6.12 0.82 -9.42
N THR A 31 6.43 -0.44 -9.63
CA THR A 31 6.82 -1.00 -10.92
C THR A 31 5.94 -2.21 -11.26
N MET A 32 5.88 -2.52 -12.53
CA MET A 32 5.27 -3.75 -13.04
C MET A 32 6.38 -4.71 -13.46
N SER A 33 6.20 -6.00 -13.17
CA SER A 33 7.09 -7.04 -13.67
C SER A 33 7.05 -7.13 -15.20
N GLU A 34 8.09 -7.72 -15.80
CA GLU A 34 8.20 -7.84 -17.26
C GLU A 34 7.05 -8.66 -17.89
N ASP A 35 6.50 -9.63 -17.16
CA ASP A 35 5.35 -10.42 -17.59
C ASP A 35 4.00 -9.68 -17.46
N GLY A 36 3.98 -8.51 -16.79
CA GLY A 36 2.79 -7.69 -16.59
C GLY A 36 1.83 -8.21 -15.51
N ASP A 37 2.13 -9.32 -14.86
CA ASP A 37 1.23 -9.98 -13.91
C ASP A 37 1.46 -9.56 -12.46
N HIS A 38 2.63 -8.98 -12.16
CA HIS A 38 2.99 -8.54 -10.81
C HIS A 38 3.15 -7.03 -10.76
N ARG A 39 2.51 -6.41 -9.79
CA ARG A 39 2.69 -5.01 -9.41
C ARG A 39 3.41 -4.96 -8.08
N ILE A 40 4.54 -4.26 -8.05
CA ILE A 40 5.42 -4.14 -6.88
C ILE A 40 5.30 -2.72 -6.35
N VAL A 41 4.68 -2.57 -5.19
CA VAL A 41 4.54 -1.27 -4.52
C VAL A 41 5.88 -0.86 -3.92
N SER A 42 6.39 0.28 -4.34
CA SER A 42 7.61 0.88 -3.81
C SER A 42 7.35 1.90 -2.71
N THR A 43 6.23 2.63 -2.84
CA THR A 43 5.76 3.59 -1.83
C THR A 43 4.28 3.89 -2.00
N THR A 44 3.64 4.36 -0.93
CA THR A 44 2.26 4.84 -0.92
C THR A 44 2.22 6.36 -0.78
N VAL A 45 1.25 6.99 -1.41
CA VAL A 45 1.03 8.44 -1.32
C VAL A 45 -0.38 8.71 -0.83
N ARG A 46 -0.49 9.29 0.36
CA ARG A 46 -1.78 9.73 0.89
C ARG A 46 -2.34 10.85 0.03
N CYS A 47 -3.62 10.78 -0.30
CA CYS A 47 -4.34 11.83 -0.96
C CYS A 47 -5.43 12.38 -0.04
N GLN A 48 -5.77 13.65 -0.24
CA GLN A 48 -6.93 14.22 0.43
C GLN A 48 -8.19 13.68 -0.26
N ASN A 49 -9.14 13.18 0.55
CA ASN A 49 -10.48 12.94 0.05
C ASN A 49 -11.18 14.30 -0.12
N THR A 50 -11.38 14.72 -1.36
CA THR A 50 -12.01 16.02 -1.67
C THR A 50 -13.53 15.91 -1.83
N ARG A 51 -14.10 14.75 -1.49
CA ARG A 51 -15.55 14.55 -1.44
C ARG A 51 -16.10 15.11 -0.14
N ASP A 52 -16.96 16.09 -0.21
CA ASP A 52 -17.55 16.78 0.95
C ASP A 52 -19.04 16.44 1.17
N ASP A 53 -19.71 15.91 0.13
CA ASP A 53 -21.10 15.54 0.18
C ASP A 53 -21.36 14.20 0.92
N ARG A 54 -20.46 13.21 0.77
CA ARG A 54 -20.57 11.87 1.35
C ARG A 54 -19.19 11.26 1.67
N PRO A 55 -18.38 11.87 2.51
CA PRO A 55 -17.00 11.41 2.74
C PRO A 55 -16.93 10.06 3.52
N GLN A 56 -18.05 9.58 4.09
CA GLN A 56 -18.10 8.32 4.83
C GLN A 56 -18.18 7.09 3.92
N ASP A 57 -18.66 7.25 2.68
CA ASP A 57 -18.88 6.15 1.73
C ASP A 57 -18.50 6.53 0.28
N ARG A 58 -17.75 7.60 0.12
CA ARG A 58 -17.28 8.12 -1.16
C ARG A 58 -15.93 8.80 -0.97
N PHE A 59 -15.08 8.65 -1.98
CA PHE A 59 -13.86 9.45 -2.07
C PHE A 59 -13.69 10.02 -3.47
N TYR A 60 -12.88 11.06 -3.55
CA TYR A 60 -12.44 11.63 -4.82
C TYR A 60 -11.04 12.20 -4.66
N ILE A 61 -10.13 11.79 -5.54
CA ILE A 61 -8.77 12.33 -5.64
C ILE A 61 -8.76 13.39 -6.73
N ASP A 62 -8.30 14.60 -6.40
CA ASP A 62 -8.19 15.67 -7.40
C ASP A 62 -7.27 15.23 -8.56
N PRO A 63 -7.72 15.33 -9.82
CA PRO A 63 -6.91 14.97 -10.98
C PRO A 63 -5.55 15.69 -11.04
N ARG A 64 -5.47 16.90 -10.51
CA ARG A 64 -4.20 17.64 -10.41
C ARG A 64 -3.20 16.95 -9.49
N ASP A 65 -3.67 16.36 -8.40
CA ASP A 65 -2.83 15.55 -7.52
C ASP A 65 -2.35 14.29 -8.20
N LEU A 66 -3.21 13.61 -8.96
CA LEU A 66 -2.82 12.43 -9.73
C LEU A 66 -1.71 12.74 -10.74
N VAL A 67 -1.85 13.83 -11.50
CA VAL A 67 -0.83 14.28 -12.47
C VAL A 67 0.49 14.60 -11.75
N ARG A 68 0.43 15.31 -10.62
CA ARG A 68 1.60 15.65 -9.82
C ARG A 68 2.30 14.40 -9.28
N ILE A 69 1.55 13.49 -8.70
CA ILE A 69 2.06 12.23 -8.11
C ILE A 69 2.69 11.36 -9.21
N GLN A 70 2.02 11.20 -10.35
CA GLN A 70 2.54 10.41 -11.47
C GLN A 70 3.86 10.99 -12.00
N ARG A 71 3.94 12.31 -12.17
CA ARG A 71 5.18 12.96 -12.62
C ARG A 71 6.32 12.73 -11.63
N GLN A 72 6.07 12.94 -10.32
CA GLN A 72 7.08 12.72 -9.28
C GLN A 72 7.51 11.25 -9.20
N GLY A 73 6.59 10.32 -9.40
CA GLY A 73 6.90 8.89 -9.48
C GLY A 73 7.82 8.59 -10.66
N ARG A 74 7.50 9.08 -11.85
CA ARG A 74 8.31 8.86 -13.07
C ARG A 74 9.72 9.43 -12.98
N GLU A 75 9.92 10.54 -12.27
CA GLU A 75 11.26 11.07 -11.98
C GLU A 75 12.11 10.10 -11.14
N GLN A 76 11.48 9.15 -10.45
CA GLN A 76 12.12 8.10 -9.65
C GLN A 76 12.08 6.71 -10.33
N GLY A 77 11.65 6.64 -11.58
CA GLY A 77 11.48 5.37 -12.31
C GLY A 77 10.27 4.54 -11.86
N LEU A 78 9.30 5.18 -11.20
CA LEU A 78 8.05 4.56 -10.75
C LEU A 78 6.87 5.07 -11.57
N ASP A 79 5.79 4.30 -11.59
CA ASP A 79 4.49 4.77 -12.12
C ASP A 79 3.37 4.44 -11.14
N ILE A 80 2.16 4.91 -11.41
CA ILE A 80 0.98 4.53 -10.64
C ILE A 80 0.64 3.07 -10.99
N VAL A 81 0.74 2.20 -9.99
CA VAL A 81 0.40 0.78 -10.11
C VAL A 81 -0.92 0.43 -9.44
N GLY A 82 -1.50 1.35 -8.69
CA GLY A 82 -2.79 1.16 -8.05
C GLY A 82 -3.26 2.33 -7.21
N PHE A 83 -4.43 2.12 -6.64
CA PHE A 83 -5.13 3.04 -5.74
C PHE A 83 -5.54 2.31 -4.48
N TYR A 84 -5.70 3.02 -3.38
CA TYR A 84 -6.26 2.46 -2.16
C TYR A 84 -7.31 3.39 -1.55
N HIS A 85 -8.30 2.81 -0.88
CA HIS A 85 -9.24 3.53 -0.04
C HIS A 85 -9.71 2.65 1.13
N SER A 86 -10.42 3.26 2.09
CA SER A 86 -10.98 2.54 3.22
C SER A 86 -12.49 2.51 3.18
N HIS A 87 -13.08 1.44 3.72
CA HIS A 87 -14.51 1.28 3.93
C HIS A 87 -14.81 1.32 5.44
N PRO A 88 -15.28 2.48 5.97
CA PRO A 88 -15.73 2.57 7.38
C PRO A 88 -16.94 1.69 7.64
N ASP A 89 -16.80 0.75 8.60
CA ASP A 89 -17.84 -0.19 9.05
C ASP A 89 -18.52 -1.02 7.93
N CYS A 90 -17.85 -1.14 6.78
CA CYS A 90 -18.30 -1.89 5.61
C CYS A 90 -17.25 -2.91 5.16
N PRO A 91 -17.63 -4.01 4.49
CA PRO A 91 -16.69 -5.02 4.01
C PRO A 91 -15.60 -4.46 3.09
N ALA A 92 -14.40 -5.07 3.11
CA ALA A 92 -13.30 -4.78 2.19
C ALA A 92 -13.59 -5.36 0.78
N GLN A 93 -14.74 -4.99 0.22
CA GLN A 93 -15.24 -5.46 -1.07
C GLN A 93 -15.67 -4.24 -1.89
N TRP A 94 -15.31 -4.22 -3.17
CA TRP A 94 -15.68 -3.11 -4.04
C TRP A 94 -17.21 -2.96 -4.17
N SER A 95 -17.66 -1.72 -4.20
CA SER A 95 -19.05 -1.34 -4.43
C SER A 95 -19.31 -1.07 -5.91
N LYS A 96 -20.60 -0.97 -6.29
CA LYS A 96 -20.95 -0.55 -7.65
C LYS A 96 -20.38 0.82 -8.02
N THR A 97 -20.23 1.69 -7.03
CA THR A 97 -19.63 3.02 -7.25
C THR A 97 -18.13 2.92 -7.46
N ASP A 98 -17.42 2.13 -6.65
CA ASP A 98 -15.99 1.92 -6.83
C ASP A 98 -15.69 1.38 -8.23
N PHE A 99 -16.51 0.44 -8.69
CA PHE A 99 -16.38 -0.09 -10.04
C PHE A 99 -16.69 0.97 -11.12
N ALA A 100 -17.74 1.76 -10.94
CA ALA A 100 -18.10 2.79 -11.92
C ALA A 100 -17.03 3.88 -12.03
N GLU A 101 -16.40 4.25 -10.90
CA GLU A 101 -15.36 5.28 -10.81
C GLU A 101 -13.94 4.76 -11.05
N ALA A 102 -13.75 3.45 -11.21
CA ALA A 102 -12.45 2.85 -11.53
C ALA A 102 -12.17 2.92 -13.04
N HIS A 103 -11.24 3.79 -13.43
CA HIS A 103 -10.91 4.04 -14.84
C HIS A 103 -9.48 3.64 -15.23
N TRP A 104 -8.63 3.27 -14.26
CA TRP A 104 -7.23 2.93 -14.52
C TRP A 104 -7.08 1.42 -14.73
N ILE A 105 -7.43 0.98 -15.97
CA ILE A 105 -7.27 -0.41 -16.38
C ILE A 105 -5.80 -0.81 -16.26
N GLY A 106 -5.54 -2.00 -15.70
CA GLY A 106 -4.20 -2.48 -15.40
C GLY A 106 -3.72 -2.17 -13.98
N CYS A 107 -4.37 -1.25 -13.26
CA CYS A 107 -4.05 -0.92 -11.88
C CYS A 107 -4.76 -1.83 -10.87
N SER A 108 -4.16 -1.94 -9.69
CA SER A 108 -4.74 -2.58 -8.50
C SER A 108 -5.58 -1.59 -7.70
N TYR A 109 -6.69 -2.06 -7.13
CA TYR A 109 -7.56 -1.28 -6.26
C TYR A 109 -7.62 -1.98 -4.90
N VAL A 110 -7.04 -1.36 -3.90
CA VAL A 110 -6.90 -1.91 -2.55
C VAL A 110 -7.94 -1.29 -1.64
N ILE A 111 -8.73 -2.13 -0.96
CA ILE A 111 -9.79 -1.71 -0.06
C ILE A 111 -9.50 -2.25 1.33
N THR A 112 -9.45 -1.36 2.33
CA THR A 112 -9.29 -1.71 3.73
C THR A 112 -10.58 -1.47 4.49
N ARG A 113 -11.14 -2.50 5.11
CA ARG A 113 -12.22 -2.35 6.07
C ARG A 113 -11.69 -1.74 7.37
N VAL A 114 -12.40 -0.74 7.88
CA VAL A 114 -12.05 -0.06 9.14
C VAL A 114 -13.27 -0.05 10.06
N ASP A 115 -13.27 -0.93 11.05
CA ASP A 115 -14.36 -1.05 12.02
C ASP A 115 -14.04 -0.20 13.26
N LYS A 116 -14.85 0.82 13.54
CA LYS A 116 -14.68 1.67 14.74
C LYS A 116 -13.24 2.16 14.92
N ALA A 117 -12.67 2.71 13.86
CA ALA A 117 -11.29 3.19 13.78
C ALA A 117 -10.21 2.09 13.96
N LYS A 118 -10.52 0.82 13.66
CA LYS A 118 -9.56 -0.29 13.66
C LYS A 118 -9.61 -1.01 12.31
N SER A 119 -8.48 -1.09 11.65
CA SER A 119 -8.35 -1.81 10.39
C SER A 119 -8.51 -3.31 10.61
N ALA A 120 -9.34 -3.93 9.78
CA ALA A 120 -9.63 -5.36 9.79
C ALA A 120 -9.08 -6.01 8.51
N ASP A 121 -9.95 -6.36 7.56
CA ASP A 121 -9.54 -6.99 6.31
C ASP A 121 -9.02 -5.97 5.31
N THR A 122 -8.09 -6.40 4.46
CA THR A 122 -7.61 -5.62 3.31
C THR A 122 -7.53 -6.54 2.11
N ASN A 123 -8.24 -6.19 1.04
CA ASN A 123 -8.29 -6.95 -0.20
C ASN A 123 -7.80 -6.10 -1.37
N SER A 124 -7.30 -6.76 -2.39
CA SER A 124 -6.90 -6.13 -3.65
C SER A 124 -7.70 -6.69 -4.81
N PHE A 125 -8.04 -5.82 -5.75
CA PHE A 125 -8.76 -6.14 -6.97
C PHE A 125 -8.01 -5.55 -8.16
N TRP A 126 -7.74 -6.39 -9.14
CA TRP A 126 -7.10 -5.94 -10.36
C TRP A 126 -8.15 -5.51 -11.37
N LEU A 127 -8.12 -4.25 -11.81
CA LEU A 127 -9.00 -3.79 -12.88
C LEU A 127 -8.45 -4.24 -14.23
N ARG A 128 -9.09 -5.23 -14.83
CA ARG A 128 -8.75 -5.77 -16.15
C ARG A 128 -9.79 -5.37 -17.19
N GLY A 129 -9.39 -5.44 -18.43
CA GLY A 129 -10.25 -5.16 -19.58
C GLY A 129 -9.45 -4.52 -20.71
N ALA A 130 -10.06 -4.41 -21.85
CA ALA A 130 -9.51 -3.66 -22.99
C ALA A 130 -9.93 -2.20 -22.94
N ASP A 131 -11.12 -1.92 -22.44
CA ASP A 131 -11.73 -0.58 -22.35
C ASP A 131 -12.77 -0.52 -21.23
N GLU A 132 -13.50 0.60 -21.14
CA GLU A 132 -14.53 0.84 -20.11
C GLU A 132 -15.73 -0.13 -20.22
N GLU A 133 -16.04 -0.65 -21.41
CA GLU A 133 -17.16 -1.58 -21.60
C GLU A 133 -16.79 -3.01 -21.25
N ASP A 134 -15.51 -3.38 -21.40
CA ASP A 134 -14.98 -4.71 -21.07
C ASP A 134 -14.34 -4.78 -19.67
N LYS A 135 -14.25 -3.66 -18.95
CA LYS A 135 -13.58 -3.62 -17.65
C LYS A 135 -14.27 -4.52 -16.63
N ARG A 136 -13.45 -5.17 -15.77
CA ARG A 136 -13.92 -6.00 -14.66
C ARG A 136 -12.88 -6.03 -13.55
N PHE A 137 -13.34 -6.19 -12.33
CA PHE A 137 -12.45 -6.49 -11.22
C PHE A 137 -12.22 -8.00 -11.10
N GLU A 138 -10.98 -8.39 -10.93
CA GLU A 138 -10.57 -9.75 -10.58
C GLU A 138 -9.90 -9.71 -9.21
N ASP A 139 -10.24 -10.68 -8.35
CA ASP A 139 -9.58 -10.82 -7.04
C ASP A 139 -8.08 -10.99 -7.23
N GLU A 140 -7.31 -10.27 -6.44
CA GLU A 140 -5.87 -10.23 -6.56
C GLU A 140 -5.21 -10.55 -5.21
N PRO A 141 -4.31 -11.55 -5.15
CA PRO A 141 -3.59 -11.83 -3.92
C PRO A 141 -2.61 -10.71 -3.58
N ILE A 142 -2.58 -10.34 -2.29
CA ILE A 142 -1.57 -9.47 -1.71
C ILE A 142 -0.45 -10.35 -1.17
N THR A 143 0.80 -10.00 -1.52
CA THR A 143 2.01 -10.66 -1.04
C THR A 143 2.97 -9.64 -0.44
N PHE A 144 3.97 -10.11 0.28
CA PHE A 144 4.93 -9.23 0.93
C PHE A 144 6.34 -9.56 0.49
N VAL A 145 7.14 -8.50 0.26
CA VAL A 145 8.58 -8.63 0.01
C VAL A 145 9.22 -9.34 1.20
N ALA A 146 9.93 -10.43 0.96
CA ALA A 146 10.70 -11.08 2.00
C ALA A 146 11.72 -10.07 2.55
N VAL A 147 11.62 -9.75 3.84
CA VAL A 147 12.66 -8.99 4.54
C VAL A 147 13.91 -9.86 4.53
N ALA A 148 14.92 -9.51 3.71
CA ALA A 148 16.24 -10.08 3.86
C ALA A 148 16.64 -9.85 5.32
N GLN A 149 16.77 -10.93 6.10
CA GLN A 149 17.33 -10.84 7.44
C GLN A 149 18.71 -10.19 7.27
N GLN A 150 18.83 -8.95 7.69
CA GLN A 150 20.15 -8.33 7.83
C GLN A 150 20.89 -9.23 8.82
N GLY A 151 21.88 -9.96 8.27
CA GLY A 151 22.71 -10.86 9.05
C GLY A 151 23.20 -10.13 10.27
N GLY A 152 22.87 -10.65 11.44
CA GLY A 152 23.35 -10.13 12.71
C GLY A 152 24.86 -10.00 12.60
N VAL A 153 25.38 -8.79 12.79
CA VAL A 153 26.81 -8.56 12.98
C VAL A 153 27.20 -9.42 14.19
N PRO A 154 28.13 -10.38 14.06
CA PRO A 154 28.57 -11.13 15.24
C PRO A 154 29.16 -10.14 16.23
N ALA A 155 28.70 -10.22 17.48
CA ALA A 155 29.23 -9.41 18.56
C ALA A 155 30.77 -9.56 18.60
N PRO A 156 31.54 -8.46 18.77
CA PRO A 156 32.99 -8.57 18.86
C PRO A 156 33.36 -9.46 20.03
N ALA A 157 34.18 -10.47 19.75
CA ALA A 157 34.73 -11.36 20.76
C ALA A 157 35.39 -10.53 21.85
N GLN A 158 34.94 -10.67 23.08
CA GLN A 158 35.55 -10.06 24.25
C GLN A 158 37.00 -10.61 24.35
N ALA A 159 37.96 -9.76 24.14
CA ALA A 159 39.36 -10.08 24.38
C ALA A 159 39.54 -10.40 25.87
N ALA A 160 40.03 -11.61 26.16
CA ALA A 160 40.37 -12.03 27.49
C ALA A 160 41.51 -11.14 28.06
N VAL A 161 41.23 -10.48 29.17
CA VAL A 161 42.24 -9.71 29.92
C VAL A 161 43.17 -10.71 30.59
N PRO A 162 44.50 -10.65 30.38
CA PRO A 162 45.40 -11.54 31.08
C PRO A 162 45.48 -11.16 32.57
N GLN A 163 45.28 -12.15 33.43
CA GLN A 163 45.44 -12.00 34.88
C GLN A 163 46.93 -11.83 35.20
N ALA A 164 47.25 -10.73 35.84
CA ALA A 164 48.58 -10.48 36.36
C ALA A 164 48.86 -11.43 37.54
N GLU A 165 49.94 -12.19 37.47
CA GLU A 165 50.46 -12.99 38.59
C GLU A 165 50.95 -12.09 39.72
N VAL A 166 50.46 -12.39 40.92
CA VAL A 166 50.93 -11.75 42.16
C VAL A 166 52.09 -12.55 42.68
N PRO A 167 53.31 -11.94 42.91
CA PRO A 167 54.44 -12.63 43.43
C PRO A 167 54.25 -12.95 44.92
N LYS A 168 54.45 -14.20 45.28
CA LYS A 168 54.51 -14.66 46.70
C LYS A 168 55.85 -14.25 47.32
N LYS A 169 55.76 -13.56 48.45
CA LYS A 169 56.85 -13.51 49.43
C LYS A 169 56.61 -14.56 50.49
#